data_e37870e8e1719ddc87dd68d24bd66200
#
_entry.id   e37870e8e1719ddc87dd68d24bd66200
#
_cell.length_a   1.000
_cell.length_b   1.000
_cell.length_c   1.000
_cell.angle_alpha   90.00
_cell.angle_beta   90.00
_cell.angle_gamma   90.00
#
_symmetry.space_group_name_H-M   'P 1'
#
loop_
_entity.id
_entity.type
_entity.pdbx_description
1 polymer ?
#
loop_
_entity_poly.entity_id
_entity_poly.type
_entity_poly.pdbx_seq_one_letter_code
_entity_poly.pdbx_strand_id
1 'polypeptide(L)'
;MARKRKEDAEKTRTRILASALSLFAKKGYEHTTFTDIAARLKMTKGAVYWHFESKEALLIALVDEMLEKFTHQTEAIMPKDELTFLAVADMMVENARLVVDDARGRAFFMLMRTQIRWGAETMKDVREELLTNQRFGPWHAFIRAVENDKAAGRVRPDVDATEVANICVSVWDGMVQGRIDGFLRTDMCLTIRHAFDAVWGYIKA
;
A
#
# COMPACT_ATOMS: atom_id res chain seq x y z
N MET A 1 -15.19 24.77 20.96
CA MET A 1 -14.56 23.73 21.80
C MET A 1 -14.60 22.33 21.17
N ALA A 2 -15.73 21.85 20.65
CA ALA A 2 -15.85 20.50 20.05
C ALA A 2 -14.92 20.28 18.84
N ARG A 3 -14.81 21.25 17.90
CA ARG A 3 -13.95 21.19 16.73
C ARG A 3 -12.47 21.05 17.10
N LYS A 4 -11.98 21.82 18.07
CA LYS A 4 -10.58 21.73 18.54
C LYS A 4 -10.26 20.37 19.16
N ARG A 5 -11.21 19.80 19.95
CA ARG A 5 -11.05 18.45 20.52
C ARG A 5 -10.95 17.37 19.43
N LYS A 6 -11.73 17.48 18.36
CA LYS A 6 -11.67 16.54 17.22
C LYS A 6 -10.34 16.66 16.49
N GLU A 7 -9.86 17.86 16.23
CA GLU A 7 -8.56 18.11 15.58
C GLU A 7 -7.39 17.58 16.44
N ASP A 8 -7.44 17.75 17.75
CA ASP A 8 -6.43 17.24 18.69
C ASP A 8 -6.44 15.69 18.77
N ALA A 9 -7.63 15.08 18.71
CA ALA A 9 -7.77 13.62 18.64
C ALA A 9 -7.18 13.05 17.35
N GLU A 10 -7.44 13.68 16.21
CA GLU A 10 -6.88 13.25 14.91
C GLU A 10 -5.37 13.38 14.87
N LYS A 11 -4.81 14.47 15.35
CA LYS A 11 -3.36 14.62 15.49
C LYS A 11 -2.75 13.53 16.38
N THR A 12 -3.44 13.17 17.46
CA THR A 12 -2.97 12.11 18.35
C THR A 12 -3.02 10.75 17.65
N ARG A 13 -4.10 10.47 16.90
CA ARG A 13 -4.26 9.26 16.09
C ARG A 13 -3.12 9.10 15.08
N THR A 14 -2.81 10.14 14.31
CA THR A 14 -1.69 10.14 13.35
C THR A 14 -0.32 9.91 14.04
N ARG A 15 -0.10 10.49 15.24
CA ARG A 15 1.12 10.25 16.02
C ARG A 15 1.23 8.79 16.48
N ILE A 16 0.11 8.16 16.86
CA ILE A 16 0.07 6.75 17.25
C ILE A 16 0.43 5.88 16.05
N LEU A 17 -0.16 6.11 14.86
CA LEU A 17 0.15 5.38 13.63
C LEU A 17 1.64 5.50 13.24
N ALA A 18 2.19 6.70 13.27
CA ALA A 18 3.60 6.93 12.96
C ALA A 18 4.55 6.23 13.97
N SER A 19 4.20 6.25 15.26
CA SER A 19 4.96 5.55 16.31
C SER A 19 4.89 4.04 16.15
N ALA A 20 3.70 3.52 15.85
CA ALA A 20 3.47 2.10 15.62
C ALA A 20 4.29 1.57 14.44
N LEU A 21 4.23 2.24 13.28
CA LEU A 21 5.01 1.87 12.11
C LEU A 21 6.51 1.81 12.42
N SER A 22 7.03 2.84 13.11
CA SER A 22 8.44 2.87 13.51
C SER A 22 8.82 1.74 14.48
N LEU A 23 7.92 1.34 15.39
CA LEU A 23 8.15 0.23 16.31
C LEU A 23 8.02 -1.13 15.60
N PHE A 24 7.05 -1.29 14.73
CA PHE A 24 6.90 -2.48 13.89
C PHE A 24 8.15 -2.72 13.05
N ALA A 25 8.68 -1.68 12.41
CA ALA A 25 9.91 -1.78 11.63
C ALA A 25 11.15 -2.16 12.45
N LYS A 26 11.21 -1.77 13.76
CA LYS A 26 12.36 -2.04 14.62
C LYS A 26 12.27 -3.34 15.41
N LYS A 27 11.10 -3.65 15.96
CA LYS A 27 10.87 -4.79 16.87
C LYS A 27 10.13 -5.95 16.18
N GLY A 28 9.53 -5.72 15.02
CA GLY A 28 8.58 -6.61 14.38
C GLY A 28 7.15 -6.36 14.86
N TYR A 29 6.18 -6.71 14.01
CA TYR A 29 4.76 -6.58 14.31
C TYR A 29 4.37 -7.38 15.55
N GLU A 30 4.73 -8.67 15.62
CA GLU A 30 4.36 -9.58 16.73
C GLU A 30 4.84 -9.07 18.10
N HIS A 31 6.06 -8.55 18.16
CA HIS A 31 6.71 -8.13 19.40
C HIS A 31 6.42 -6.70 19.84
N THR A 32 5.63 -5.95 19.08
CA THR A 32 5.21 -4.59 19.44
C THR A 32 3.87 -4.60 20.15
N THR A 33 3.81 -3.90 21.29
CA THR A 33 2.60 -3.79 22.11
C THR A 33 2.10 -2.34 22.20
N PHE A 34 0.83 -2.15 22.59
CA PHE A 34 0.30 -0.81 22.89
C PHE A 34 1.02 -0.12 24.05
N THR A 35 1.61 -0.88 24.96
CA THR A 35 2.47 -0.32 26.02
C THR A 35 3.74 0.29 25.44
N ASP A 36 4.37 -0.35 24.45
CA ASP A 36 5.55 0.23 23.78
C ASP A 36 5.22 1.53 23.06
N ILE A 37 4.07 1.57 22.37
CA ILE A 37 3.60 2.76 21.64
C ILE A 37 3.33 3.91 22.63
N ALA A 38 2.61 3.61 23.71
CA ALA A 38 2.27 4.56 24.76
C ALA A 38 3.53 5.14 25.42
N ALA A 39 4.49 4.28 25.80
CA ALA A 39 5.76 4.69 26.39
C ALA A 39 6.54 5.63 25.47
N ARG A 40 6.64 5.31 24.17
CA ARG A 40 7.32 6.15 23.17
C ARG A 40 6.70 7.53 23.02
N LEU A 41 5.38 7.63 23.13
CA LEU A 41 4.61 8.87 22.99
C LEU A 41 4.43 9.63 24.32
N LYS A 42 4.92 9.06 25.45
CA LYS A 42 4.72 9.59 26.80
C LYS A 42 3.24 9.75 27.16
N MET A 43 2.43 8.75 26.80
CA MET A 43 1.00 8.70 27.09
C MET A 43 0.63 7.41 27.84
N THR A 44 -0.59 7.31 28.33
CA THR A 44 -1.08 6.10 29.00
C THR A 44 -1.46 5.04 27.97
N LYS A 45 -1.37 3.75 28.33
CA LYS A 45 -1.88 2.64 27.51
C LYS A 45 -3.37 2.81 27.19
N GLY A 46 -4.16 3.31 28.15
CA GLY A 46 -5.59 3.60 27.95
C GLY A 46 -5.84 4.67 26.87
N ALA A 47 -4.95 5.66 26.73
CA ALA A 47 -5.07 6.65 25.67
C ALA A 47 -4.84 6.05 24.27
N VAL A 48 -4.00 5.01 24.13
CA VAL A 48 -3.84 4.29 22.85
C VAL A 48 -5.09 3.45 22.58
N TYR A 49 -5.63 2.74 23.58
CA TYR A 49 -6.86 1.95 23.45
C TYR A 49 -8.10 2.80 23.11
N TRP A 50 -8.12 4.05 23.51
CA TRP A 50 -9.19 4.98 23.13
C TRP A 50 -9.22 5.24 21.61
N HIS A 51 -8.07 5.17 20.93
CA HIS A 51 -7.97 5.37 19.49
C HIS A 51 -8.06 4.08 18.68
N PHE A 52 -7.60 2.95 19.23
CA PHE A 52 -7.53 1.67 18.52
C PHE A 52 -7.87 0.52 19.46
N GLU A 53 -8.90 -0.24 19.13
CA GLU A 53 -9.38 -1.36 19.94
C GLU A 53 -8.39 -2.51 20.00
N SER A 54 -7.65 -2.76 18.91
CA SER A 54 -6.69 -3.85 18.77
C SER A 54 -5.49 -3.44 17.91
N LYS A 55 -4.47 -4.29 17.91
CA LYS A 55 -3.28 -4.11 17.07
C LYS A 55 -3.63 -4.32 15.58
N GLU A 56 -4.58 -5.18 15.31
CA GLU A 56 -5.14 -5.44 13.99
C GLU A 56 -5.89 -4.20 13.46
N ALA A 57 -6.77 -3.59 14.26
CA ALA A 57 -7.45 -2.34 13.91
C ALA A 57 -6.46 -1.19 13.65
N LEU A 58 -5.37 -1.13 14.42
CA LEU A 58 -4.30 -0.17 14.19
C LEU A 58 -3.54 -0.46 12.88
N LEU A 59 -3.29 -1.73 12.56
CA LEU A 59 -2.66 -2.12 11.29
C LEU A 59 -3.54 -1.73 10.10
N ILE A 60 -4.85 -2.02 10.14
CA ILE A 60 -5.80 -1.65 9.09
C ILE A 60 -5.80 -0.12 8.89
N ALA A 61 -5.87 0.64 9.97
CA ALA A 61 -5.83 2.10 9.91
C ALA A 61 -4.50 2.64 9.36
N LEU A 62 -3.39 1.94 9.60
CA LEU A 62 -2.10 2.28 9.02
C LEU A 62 -2.06 2.02 7.50
N VAL A 63 -2.68 0.93 7.05
CA VAL A 63 -2.85 0.63 5.62
C VAL A 63 -3.66 1.74 4.94
N ASP A 64 -4.81 2.12 5.54
CA ASP A 64 -5.67 3.18 5.01
C ASP A 64 -4.91 4.51 4.88
N GLU A 65 -4.20 4.93 5.93
CA GLU A 65 -3.41 6.18 5.92
C GLU A 65 -2.35 6.17 4.81
N MET A 66 -1.68 5.04 4.60
CA MET A 66 -0.65 4.92 3.57
C MET A 66 -1.24 4.90 2.17
N LEU A 67 -2.38 4.22 1.96
CA LEU A 67 -3.09 4.23 0.68
C LEU A 67 -3.58 5.63 0.33
N GLU A 68 -4.20 6.35 1.27
CA GLU A 68 -4.60 7.74 1.08
C GLU A 68 -3.41 8.62 0.69
N LYS A 69 -2.28 8.49 1.39
CA LYS A 69 -1.06 9.23 1.07
C LYS A 69 -0.59 8.97 -0.36
N PHE A 70 -0.52 7.70 -0.77
CA PHE A 70 -0.09 7.34 -2.12
C PHE A 70 -1.09 7.83 -3.18
N THR A 71 -2.40 7.71 -2.93
CA THR A 71 -3.43 8.21 -3.82
C THR A 71 -3.28 9.72 -4.03
N HIS A 72 -3.16 10.50 -2.96
CA HIS A 72 -2.96 11.96 -3.08
C HIS A 72 -1.69 12.34 -3.83
N GLN A 73 -0.59 11.61 -3.62
CA GLN A 73 0.67 11.88 -4.30
C GLN A 73 0.62 11.58 -5.81
N THR A 74 -0.25 10.65 -6.22
CA THR A 74 -0.42 10.25 -7.62
C THR A 74 -1.67 10.84 -8.28
N GLU A 75 -2.50 11.55 -7.54
CA GLU A 75 -3.75 12.16 -8.04
C GLU A 75 -3.51 13.11 -9.23
N ALA A 76 -2.35 13.79 -9.25
CA ALA A 76 -1.98 14.71 -10.32
C ALA A 76 -1.69 14.01 -11.67
N ILE A 77 -1.33 12.72 -11.64
CA ILE A 77 -1.04 11.91 -12.82
C ILE A 77 -2.19 10.95 -13.18
N MET A 78 -3.20 10.84 -12.32
CA MET A 78 -4.40 10.06 -12.62
C MET A 78 -5.28 10.79 -13.63
N PRO A 79 -5.66 10.13 -14.74
CA PRO A 79 -6.63 10.71 -15.67
C PRO A 79 -7.98 10.88 -14.96
N LYS A 80 -8.60 12.06 -15.18
CA LYS A 80 -9.89 12.39 -14.54
C LYS A 80 -11.07 11.62 -15.14
N ASP A 81 -10.92 11.17 -16.39
CA ASP A 81 -12.05 10.68 -17.19
C ASP A 81 -12.10 9.16 -17.29
N GLU A 82 -10.97 8.46 -17.37
CA GLU A 82 -10.96 7.00 -17.53
C GLU A 82 -9.70 6.35 -16.95
N LEU A 83 -9.88 5.35 -16.09
CA LEU A 83 -8.79 4.55 -15.56
C LEU A 83 -8.37 3.50 -16.61
N THR A 84 -7.20 3.70 -17.23
CA THR A 84 -6.62 2.78 -18.22
C THR A 84 -5.42 2.03 -17.64
N PHE A 85 -5.03 0.91 -18.29
CA PHE A 85 -3.83 0.15 -17.90
C PHE A 85 -2.58 1.04 -17.88
N LEU A 86 -2.38 1.85 -18.92
CA LEU A 86 -1.20 2.73 -19.01
C LEU A 86 -1.18 3.79 -17.90
N ALA A 87 -2.34 4.35 -17.54
CA ALA A 87 -2.43 5.29 -16.42
C ALA A 87 -2.08 4.65 -15.08
N VAL A 88 -2.55 3.44 -14.82
CA VAL A 88 -2.19 2.68 -13.61
C VAL A 88 -0.71 2.32 -13.63
N ALA A 89 -0.15 1.95 -14.78
CA ALA A 89 1.28 1.68 -14.95
C ALA A 89 2.14 2.90 -14.61
N ASP A 90 1.77 4.10 -15.10
CA ASP A 90 2.44 5.37 -14.77
C ASP A 90 2.40 5.67 -13.27
N MET A 91 1.23 5.52 -12.67
CA MET A 91 1.03 5.69 -11.23
C MET A 91 1.92 4.72 -10.43
N MET A 92 2.01 3.46 -10.85
CA MET A 92 2.80 2.44 -10.14
C MET A 92 4.31 2.68 -10.23
N VAL A 93 4.81 3.20 -11.35
CA VAL A 93 6.21 3.62 -11.49
C VAL A 93 6.53 4.75 -10.51
N GLU A 94 5.67 5.77 -10.43
CA GLU A 94 5.85 6.87 -9.49
C GLU A 94 5.74 6.40 -8.03
N ASN A 95 4.78 5.53 -7.71
CA ASN A 95 4.67 4.93 -6.37
C ASN A 95 5.91 4.14 -5.97
N ALA A 96 6.56 3.42 -6.88
CA ALA A 96 7.80 2.72 -6.59
C ALA A 96 8.90 3.68 -6.15
N ARG A 97 9.04 4.82 -6.83
CA ARG A 97 9.98 5.89 -6.46
C ARG A 97 9.66 6.45 -5.07
N LEU A 98 8.39 6.84 -4.84
CA LEU A 98 7.94 7.40 -3.57
C LEU A 98 8.15 6.44 -2.40
N VAL A 99 7.88 5.13 -2.60
CA VAL A 99 8.13 4.10 -1.58
C VAL A 99 9.61 4.01 -1.22
N VAL A 100 10.50 4.06 -2.20
CA VAL A 100 11.95 3.92 -1.96
C VAL A 100 12.57 5.19 -1.39
N ASP A 101 12.13 6.36 -1.83
CA ASP A 101 12.73 7.64 -1.41
C ASP A 101 12.21 8.10 -0.04
N ASP A 102 10.98 7.73 0.35
CA ASP A 102 10.40 8.07 1.65
C ASP A 102 10.69 6.98 2.71
N ALA A 103 11.35 7.36 3.79
CA ALA A 103 11.66 6.43 4.89
C ALA A 103 10.41 5.77 5.52
N ARG A 104 9.28 6.47 5.55
CA ARG A 104 8.00 5.94 6.05
C ARG A 104 7.39 4.96 5.05
N GLY A 105 7.47 5.28 3.76
CA GLY A 105 7.05 4.39 2.67
C GLY A 105 7.83 3.08 2.69
N ARG A 106 9.17 3.15 2.80
CA ARG A 106 10.03 1.95 2.95
C ARG A 106 9.66 1.12 4.17
N ALA A 107 9.49 1.77 5.33
CA ALA A 107 9.13 1.06 6.56
C ALA A 107 7.79 0.34 6.45
N PHE A 108 6.80 0.98 5.80
CA PHE A 108 5.49 0.38 5.55
C PHE A 108 5.58 -0.80 4.57
N PHE A 109 6.28 -0.62 3.46
CA PHE A 109 6.48 -1.70 2.48
C PHE A 109 7.15 -2.93 3.14
N MET A 110 8.22 -2.72 3.89
CA MET A 110 8.91 -3.79 4.61
C MET A 110 8.02 -4.45 5.67
N LEU A 111 7.22 -3.68 6.40
CA LEU A 111 6.24 -4.22 7.35
C LEU A 111 5.30 -5.19 6.65
N MET A 112 4.66 -4.75 5.57
CA MET A 112 3.66 -5.53 4.84
C MET A 112 4.25 -6.78 4.18
N ARG A 113 5.49 -6.72 3.71
CA ARG A 113 6.13 -7.82 2.97
C ARG A 113 6.86 -8.83 3.86
N THR A 114 7.50 -8.38 4.95
CA THR A 114 8.45 -9.23 5.68
C THR A 114 8.12 -9.41 7.17
N GLN A 115 7.33 -8.52 7.76
CA GLN A 115 7.08 -8.52 9.20
C GLN A 115 5.73 -9.15 9.60
N ILE A 116 4.80 -9.25 8.64
CA ILE A 116 3.46 -9.83 8.88
C ILE A 116 3.41 -11.22 8.27
N ARG A 117 3.04 -12.19 9.09
CA ARG A 117 2.80 -13.57 8.63
C ARG A 117 1.36 -13.71 8.13
N TRP A 118 1.12 -13.24 6.92
CA TRP A 118 -0.23 -13.23 6.31
C TRP A 118 -0.91 -14.60 6.24
N GLY A 119 -0.15 -15.69 6.21
CA GLY A 119 -0.69 -17.06 6.23
C GLY A 119 -1.10 -17.54 7.62
N ALA A 120 -0.81 -16.80 8.70
CA ALA A 120 -1.22 -17.19 10.04
C ALA A 120 -2.75 -17.05 10.20
N GLU A 121 -3.37 -17.97 10.97
CA GLU A 121 -4.81 -17.95 11.24
C GLU A 121 -5.23 -16.65 11.94
N THR A 122 -4.39 -16.11 12.82
CA THR A 122 -4.61 -14.84 13.53
C THR A 122 -4.72 -13.62 12.61
N MET A 123 -4.25 -13.73 11.36
CA MET A 123 -4.30 -12.66 10.36
C MET A 123 -5.41 -12.85 9.31
N LYS A 124 -6.20 -13.92 9.42
CA LYS A 124 -7.25 -14.26 8.46
C LYS A 124 -8.26 -13.12 8.30
N ASP A 125 -8.84 -12.67 9.39
CA ASP A 125 -9.87 -11.61 9.36
C ASP A 125 -9.31 -10.29 8.83
N VAL A 126 -8.09 -9.92 9.23
CA VAL A 126 -7.39 -8.73 8.71
C VAL A 126 -7.18 -8.84 7.21
N ARG A 127 -6.70 -10.00 6.73
CA ARG A 127 -6.49 -10.24 5.31
C ARG A 127 -7.79 -10.15 4.52
N GLU A 128 -8.87 -10.78 5.02
CA GLU A 128 -10.19 -10.74 4.40
C GLU A 128 -10.75 -9.31 4.36
N GLU A 129 -10.60 -8.54 5.43
CA GLU A 129 -11.02 -7.14 5.47
C GLU A 129 -10.26 -6.29 4.46
N LEU A 130 -8.94 -6.43 4.37
CA LEU A 130 -8.11 -5.71 3.40
C LEU A 130 -8.51 -6.05 1.96
N LEU A 131 -8.80 -7.33 1.66
CA LEU A 131 -9.23 -7.78 0.33
C LEU A 131 -10.63 -7.27 -0.02
N THR A 132 -11.59 -7.41 0.91
CA THR A 132 -13.01 -7.08 0.68
C THR A 132 -13.22 -5.58 0.49
N ASN A 133 -12.54 -4.75 1.29
CA ASN A 133 -12.68 -3.30 1.26
C ASN A 133 -11.86 -2.62 0.15
N GLN A 134 -11.38 -3.38 -0.85
CA GLN A 134 -10.57 -2.87 -1.97
C GLN A 134 -9.32 -2.08 -1.50
N ARG A 135 -8.82 -2.37 -0.29
CA ARG A 135 -7.66 -1.71 0.31
C ARG A 135 -6.32 -2.16 -0.31
N PHE A 136 -6.33 -3.21 -1.14
CA PHE A 136 -5.23 -3.53 -2.06
C PHE A 136 -5.34 -2.66 -3.33
N GLY A 137 -5.14 -1.35 -3.16
CA GLY A 137 -5.34 -0.34 -4.17
C GLY A 137 -4.74 -0.65 -5.55
N PRO A 138 -3.43 -1.00 -5.68
CA PRO A 138 -2.80 -1.26 -6.98
C PRO A 138 -3.40 -2.47 -7.71
N TRP A 139 -3.69 -3.54 -7.00
CA TRP A 139 -4.25 -4.77 -7.58
C TRP A 139 -5.64 -4.53 -8.18
N HIS A 140 -6.52 -3.91 -7.41
CA HIS A 140 -7.86 -3.55 -7.88
C HIS A 140 -7.82 -2.48 -8.99
N ALA A 141 -6.86 -1.55 -8.93
CA ALA A 141 -6.67 -0.53 -9.96
C ALA A 141 -6.34 -1.19 -11.31
N PHE A 142 -5.41 -2.16 -11.35
CA PHE A 142 -5.10 -2.89 -12.58
C PHE A 142 -6.29 -3.68 -13.11
N ILE A 143 -7.04 -4.41 -12.26
CA ILE A 143 -8.23 -5.15 -12.70
C ILE A 143 -9.22 -4.20 -13.36
N ARG A 144 -9.59 -3.11 -12.68
CA ARG A 144 -10.53 -2.14 -13.22
C ARG A 144 -10.04 -1.51 -14.52
N ALA A 145 -8.76 -1.17 -14.60
CA ALA A 145 -8.18 -0.57 -15.79
C ALA A 145 -8.21 -1.53 -16.99
N VAL A 146 -7.87 -2.80 -16.78
CA VAL A 146 -7.95 -3.82 -17.84
C VAL A 146 -9.39 -4.03 -18.30
N GLU A 147 -10.36 -4.11 -17.39
CA GLU A 147 -11.78 -4.26 -17.77
C GLU A 147 -12.31 -3.02 -18.51
N ASN A 148 -11.90 -1.80 -18.12
CA ASN A 148 -12.23 -0.59 -18.88
C ASN A 148 -11.63 -0.63 -20.30
N ASP A 149 -10.35 -1.02 -20.41
CA ASP A 149 -9.68 -1.13 -21.71
C ASP A 149 -10.28 -2.24 -22.60
N LYS A 150 -10.76 -3.35 -22.01
CA LYS A 150 -11.54 -4.38 -22.74
C LYS A 150 -12.86 -3.81 -23.25
N ALA A 151 -13.62 -3.12 -22.40
CA ALA A 151 -14.89 -2.51 -22.79
C ALA A 151 -14.72 -1.46 -23.92
N ALA A 152 -13.56 -0.77 -23.95
CA ALA A 152 -13.21 0.18 -25.00
C ALA A 152 -12.56 -0.45 -26.25
N GLY A 153 -12.37 -1.78 -26.29
CA GLY A 153 -11.75 -2.49 -27.41
C GLY A 153 -10.23 -2.29 -27.54
N ARG A 154 -9.57 -1.75 -26.50
CA ARG A 154 -8.11 -1.56 -26.47
C ARG A 154 -7.35 -2.81 -26.02
N VAL A 155 -8.00 -3.68 -25.26
CA VAL A 155 -7.49 -4.95 -24.76
C VAL A 155 -8.30 -6.09 -25.33
N ARG A 156 -7.64 -7.20 -25.65
CA ARG A 156 -8.30 -8.41 -26.17
C ARG A 156 -9.34 -8.97 -25.17
N PRO A 157 -10.49 -9.46 -25.63
CA PRO A 157 -11.58 -9.92 -24.78
C PRO A 157 -11.25 -11.18 -23.94
N ASP A 158 -10.28 -12.00 -24.40
CA ASP A 158 -9.83 -13.23 -23.76
C ASP A 158 -8.84 -13.02 -22.61
N VAL A 159 -8.38 -11.79 -22.37
CA VAL A 159 -7.42 -11.45 -21.31
C VAL A 159 -8.08 -11.57 -19.93
N ASP A 160 -7.45 -12.28 -19.01
CA ASP A 160 -7.84 -12.30 -17.59
C ASP A 160 -7.23 -11.10 -16.86
N ALA A 161 -8.08 -10.17 -16.44
CA ALA A 161 -7.67 -8.96 -15.71
C ALA A 161 -7.00 -9.28 -14.38
N THR A 162 -7.40 -10.37 -13.71
CA THR A 162 -6.80 -10.81 -12.43
C THR A 162 -5.38 -11.32 -12.64
N GLU A 163 -5.15 -12.10 -13.73
CA GLU A 163 -3.80 -12.56 -14.08
C GLU A 163 -2.88 -11.39 -14.38
N VAL A 164 -3.34 -10.41 -15.17
CA VAL A 164 -2.57 -9.19 -15.48
C VAL A 164 -2.22 -8.43 -14.21
N ALA A 165 -3.18 -8.22 -13.31
CA ALA A 165 -2.93 -7.56 -12.03
C ALA A 165 -1.90 -8.30 -11.18
N ASN A 166 -1.99 -9.63 -11.11
CA ASN A 166 -1.02 -10.47 -10.38
C ASN A 166 0.39 -10.32 -10.95
N ILE A 167 0.56 -10.35 -12.28
CA ILE A 167 1.85 -10.15 -12.94
C ILE A 167 2.42 -8.77 -12.60
N CYS A 168 1.63 -7.71 -12.82
CA CYS A 168 2.09 -6.34 -12.63
C CYS A 168 2.48 -6.05 -11.16
N VAL A 169 1.65 -6.45 -10.21
CA VAL A 169 1.92 -6.24 -8.78
C VAL A 169 3.14 -7.07 -8.34
N SER A 170 3.29 -8.32 -8.82
CA SER A 170 4.44 -9.15 -8.48
C SER A 170 5.76 -8.60 -9.02
N VAL A 171 5.75 -8.07 -10.25
CA VAL A 171 6.93 -7.39 -10.83
C VAL A 171 7.28 -6.15 -10.00
N TRP A 172 6.28 -5.31 -9.71
CA TRP A 172 6.48 -4.10 -8.92
C TRP A 172 7.06 -4.41 -7.54
N ASP A 173 6.46 -5.34 -6.82
CA ASP A 173 6.91 -5.80 -5.51
C ASP A 173 8.36 -6.30 -5.53
N GLY A 174 8.70 -7.15 -6.50
CA GLY A 174 10.05 -7.70 -6.64
C GLY A 174 11.10 -6.62 -6.95
N MET A 175 10.77 -5.63 -7.79
CA MET A 175 11.67 -4.54 -8.13
C MET A 175 11.89 -3.59 -6.95
N VAL A 176 10.83 -3.21 -6.23
CA VAL A 176 10.93 -2.38 -5.02
C VAL A 176 11.72 -3.09 -3.93
N GLN A 177 11.44 -4.37 -3.67
CA GLN A 177 12.19 -5.17 -2.72
C GLN A 177 13.67 -5.26 -3.09
N GLY A 178 13.97 -5.62 -4.34
CA GLY A 178 15.35 -5.73 -4.84
C GLY A 178 16.13 -4.41 -4.76
N ARG A 179 15.44 -3.27 -4.91
CA ARG A 179 16.04 -1.94 -4.75
C ARG A 179 16.35 -1.63 -3.28
N ILE A 180 15.43 -1.95 -2.37
CA ILE A 180 15.59 -1.75 -0.93
C ILE A 180 16.74 -2.63 -0.39
N ASP A 181 16.82 -3.88 -0.82
CA ASP A 181 17.85 -4.85 -0.41
C ASP A 181 19.21 -4.63 -1.08
N GLY A 182 19.29 -3.71 -2.06
CA GLY A 182 20.53 -3.41 -2.77
C GLY A 182 20.95 -4.43 -3.83
N PHE A 183 20.08 -5.37 -4.22
CA PHE A 183 20.35 -6.38 -5.27
C PHE A 183 20.08 -5.87 -6.68
N LEU A 184 19.19 -4.88 -6.83
CA LEU A 184 18.85 -4.35 -8.15
C LEU A 184 20.02 -3.55 -8.76
N ARG A 185 20.46 -3.95 -9.96
CA ARG A 185 21.60 -3.36 -10.68
C ARG A 185 21.22 -2.39 -11.78
N THR A 186 19.92 -2.23 -12.02
CA THR A 186 19.35 -1.35 -13.05
C THR A 186 18.57 -0.22 -12.42
N ASP A 187 18.17 0.76 -13.24
CA ASP A 187 17.18 1.74 -12.81
C ASP A 187 15.84 1.05 -12.57
N MET A 188 15.34 1.14 -11.34
CA MET A 188 14.12 0.47 -10.90
C MET A 188 12.90 0.96 -11.67
N CYS A 189 12.73 2.27 -11.78
CA CYS A 189 11.55 2.87 -12.42
C CYS A 189 11.51 2.52 -13.91
N LEU A 190 12.67 2.59 -14.59
CA LEU A 190 12.77 2.22 -15.99
C LEU A 190 12.52 0.72 -16.20
N THR A 191 13.01 -0.14 -15.32
CA THR A 191 12.79 -1.59 -15.41
C THR A 191 11.32 -1.96 -15.19
N ILE A 192 10.64 -1.34 -14.21
CA ILE A 192 9.20 -1.50 -14.01
C ILE A 192 8.43 -1.03 -15.24
N ARG A 193 8.79 0.13 -15.82
CA ARG A 193 8.18 0.65 -17.04
C ARG A 193 8.27 -0.36 -18.19
N HIS A 194 9.46 -0.86 -18.49
CA HIS A 194 9.66 -1.83 -19.55
C HIS A 194 8.87 -3.12 -19.34
N ALA A 195 8.74 -3.58 -18.09
CA ALA A 195 7.93 -4.75 -17.78
C ALA A 195 6.44 -4.49 -18.06
N PHE A 196 5.91 -3.32 -17.65
CA PHE A 196 4.51 -2.96 -17.91
C PHE A 196 4.24 -2.73 -19.41
N ASP A 197 5.19 -2.14 -20.14
CA ASP A 197 5.10 -2.00 -21.59
C ASP A 197 5.08 -3.36 -22.30
N ALA A 198 5.83 -4.34 -21.81
CA ALA A 198 5.79 -5.70 -22.33
C ALA A 198 4.43 -6.38 -22.06
N VAL A 199 3.88 -6.19 -20.85
CA VAL A 199 2.52 -6.68 -20.52
C VAL A 199 1.48 -6.01 -21.42
N TRP A 200 1.55 -4.69 -21.60
CA TRP A 200 0.67 -3.97 -22.52
C TRP A 200 0.77 -4.50 -23.95
N GLY A 201 2.00 -4.71 -24.44
CA GLY A 201 2.24 -5.32 -25.76
C GLY A 201 1.61 -6.69 -25.95
N TYR A 202 1.51 -7.48 -24.88
CA TYR A 202 0.87 -8.81 -24.86
C TYR A 202 -0.65 -8.73 -24.83
N ILE A 203 -1.27 -7.81 -24.07
CA ILE A 203 -2.72 -7.76 -23.82
C ILE A 203 -3.50 -6.90 -24.83
N LYS A 204 -2.85 -5.92 -25.45
CA LYS A 204 -3.51 -5.00 -26.40
C LYS A 204 -4.18 -5.74 -27.56
N ALA A 205 -5.29 -5.19 -28.05
CA ALA A 205 -6.04 -5.70 -29.21
C ALA A 205 -5.29 -5.51 -30.53
#